data_d80586c1728b2cfe777843f468000835
#
_entry.id   d80586c1728b2cfe777843f468000835
#
_cell.length_a   1.000
_cell.length_b   1.000
_cell.length_c   1.000
_cell.angle_alpha   90.00
_cell.angle_beta   90.00
_cell.angle_gamma   90.00
#
_symmetry.space_group_name_H-M   'P 1'
#
loop_
_entity.id
_entity.type
_entity.pdbx_description
1 polymer ?
#
loop_
_entity_poly.entity_id
_entity_poly.type
_entity_poly.pdbx_seq_one_letter_code
_entity_poly.pdbx_strand_id
1 'polypeptide(L)'
;ADRPAAWIGQMDGQTLPQPNVFGSLVKMSVNLPEVNTEEDDWHCNRLINEAILETTHHGKGPVHINVPISEPIYRFTAKELPEVRVITRYQGLNVYDRDYKELIERLNHYNKRMVVVGQMNLIYQFDKKFIKPLSKNFTWLTEHLSNQTIPALPIKNFDVAISGMDEGRQ
;
A
#
# COMPACT_ATOMS: atom_id res chain seq x y z
N ALA A 1 4.97 12.10 -19.64
CA ALA A 1 3.60 11.90 -20.08
C ALA A 1 3.59 11.01 -21.33
N ASP A 2 2.56 10.25 -21.47
CA ASP A 2 2.36 9.29 -22.57
C ASP A 2 0.93 9.41 -23.10
N ARG A 3 0.64 8.76 -24.22
CA ARG A 3 -0.71 8.59 -24.74
C ARG A 3 -1.32 7.29 -24.20
N PRO A 4 -2.66 7.15 -24.23
CA PRO A 4 -3.31 5.90 -23.85
C PRO A 4 -2.73 4.71 -24.61
N ALA A 5 -2.61 3.58 -23.96
CA ALA A 5 -2.00 2.38 -24.55
C ALA A 5 -2.65 1.95 -25.87
N ALA A 6 -3.95 2.16 -26.04
CA ALA A 6 -4.69 1.86 -27.27
C ALA A 6 -4.29 2.73 -28.47
N TRP A 7 -3.66 3.88 -28.25
CA TRP A 7 -3.25 4.80 -29.33
C TRP A 7 -1.81 4.53 -29.79
N ILE A 8 -1.02 3.82 -28.99
CA ILE A 8 0.38 3.50 -29.33
C ILE A 8 0.41 2.57 -30.55
N GLY A 9 1.25 2.93 -31.50
CA GLY A 9 1.34 2.18 -32.76
C GLY A 9 0.25 2.48 -33.81
N GLN A 10 -0.64 3.44 -33.52
CA GLN A 10 -1.71 3.87 -34.45
C GLN A 10 -1.33 5.10 -35.29
N MET A 11 -0.05 5.43 -35.39
CA MET A 11 0.48 6.61 -36.09
C MET A 11 -0.05 7.96 -35.54
N ASP A 12 -0.56 7.98 -34.31
CA ASP A 12 -0.92 9.20 -33.64
C ASP A 12 0.33 9.97 -33.18
N GLY A 13 0.24 11.30 -33.15
CA GLY A 13 1.34 12.16 -32.75
C GLY A 13 1.76 11.93 -31.30
N GLN A 14 3.07 11.95 -31.02
CA GLN A 14 3.64 11.81 -29.68
C GLN A 14 3.39 10.43 -29.02
N THR A 15 3.15 9.40 -29.79
CA THR A 15 2.99 8.03 -29.30
C THR A 15 4.31 7.27 -29.39
N LEU A 16 4.84 6.89 -28.24
CA LEU A 16 6.02 6.05 -28.11
C LEU A 16 5.73 4.94 -27.11
N PRO A 17 6.34 3.74 -27.22
CA PRO A 17 6.22 2.70 -26.21
C PRO A 17 7.06 3.08 -24.97
N GLN A 18 6.52 3.98 -24.13
CA GLN A 18 7.20 4.51 -22.95
C GLN A 18 7.18 3.58 -21.71
N PRO A 19 6.15 2.70 -21.52
CA PRO A 19 6.17 1.80 -20.38
C PRO A 19 7.47 0.99 -20.31
N ASN A 20 8.15 1.05 -19.15
CA ASN A 20 9.42 0.36 -18.91
C ASN A 20 10.58 0.70 -19.88
N VAL A 21 10.54 1.85 -20.53
CA VAL A 21 11.54 2.26 -21.54
C VAL A 21 12.98 2.33 -20.99
N PHE A 22 13.14 2.57 -19.70
CA PHE A 22 14.45 2.65 -19.05
C PHE A 22 14.97 1.29 -18.57
N GLY A 23 14.17 0.24 -18.59
CA GLY A 23 14.57 -1.12 -18.22
C GLY A 23 15.32 -1.18 -16.87
N SER A 24 16.52 -1.74 -16.90
CA SER A 24 17.37 -1.90 -15.71
C SER A 24 18.06 -0.63 -15.21
N LEU A 25 17.91 0.49 -15.89
CA LEU A 25 18.48 1.77 -15.45
C LEU A 25 17.70 2.42 -14.32
N VAL A 26 16.49 1.94 -14.03
CA VAL A 26 15.65 2.40 -12.93
C VAL A 26 15.36 1.27 -11.96
N LYS A 27 15.16 1.60 -10.69
CA LYS A 27 14.83 0.64 -9.65
C LYS A 27 13.39 0.10 -9.80
N MET A 28 12.50 0.95 -10.28
CA MET A 28 11.10 0.63 -10.49
C MET A 28 10.55 1.47 -11.64
N SER A 29 9.72 0.85 -12.45
CA SER A 29 8.94 1.55 -13.48
C SER A 29 7.46 1.27 -13.24
N VAL A 30 6.65 2.32 -13.13
CA VAL A 30 5.20 2.21 -12.99
C VAL A 30 4.51 2.93 -14.14
N ASN A 31 3.41 2.33 -14.59
CA ASN A 31 2.51 2.92 -15.57
C ASN A 31 1.20 3.25 -14.88
N LEU A 32 0.87 4.54 -14.76
CA LEU A 32 -0.33 4.97 -14.08
C LEU A 32 -1.58 4.65 -14.92
N PRO A 33 -2.71 4.33 -14.29
CA PRO A 33 -3.99 4.30 -14.99
C PRO A 33 -4.43 5.73 -15.36
N GLU A 34 -5.27 5.85 -16.37
CA GLU A 34 -6.11 7.05 -16.52
C GLU A 34 -7.19 6.99 -15.43
N VAL A 35 -7.30 8.06 -14.65
CA VAL A 35 -8.23 8.11 -13.51
C VAL A 35 -9.63 8.45 -13.98
N ASN A 36 -10.51 7.46 -14.02
CA ASN A 36 -11.92 7.58 -14.38
C ASN A 36 -12.86 7.17 -13.25
N THR A 37 -12.36 6.36 -12.28
CA THR A 37 -13.11 5.81 -11.17
C THR A 37 -12.35 6.02 -9.86
N GLU A 38 -13.01 5.84 -8.73
CA GLU A 38 -12.37 5.85 -7.40
C GLU A 38 -11.32 4.74 -7.26
N GLU A 39 -11.53 3.61 -7.92
CA GLU A 39 -10.55 2.51 -7.94
C GLU A 39 -9.29 2.90 -8.71
N ASP A 40 -9.43 3.60 -9.83
CA ASP A 40 -8.29 4.11 -10.59
C ASP A 40 -7.50 5.14 -9.77
N ASP A 41 -8.20 6.04 -9.07
CA ASP A 41 -7.57 7.03 -8.19
C ASP A 41 -6.79 6.36 -7.08
N TRP A 42 -7.40 5.41 -6.38
CA TRP A 42 -6.73 4.60 -5.36
C TRP A 42 -5.49 3.89 -5.92
N HIS A 43 -5.62 3.25 -7.09
CA HIS A 43 -4.54 2.53 -7.74
C HIS A 43 -3.42 3.47 -8.17
N CYS A 44 -3.75 4.62 -8.77
CA CYS A 44 -2.81 5.66 -9.15
C CYS A 44 -2.01 6.15 -7.94
N ASN A 45 -2.70 6.51 -6.86
CA ASN A 45 -2.09 6.97 -5.62
C ASN A 45 -1.13 5.90 -5.04
N ARG A 46 -1.53 4.62 -5.02
CA ARG A 46 -0.70 3.51 -4.56
C ARG A 46 0.58 3.37 -5.39
N LEU A 47 0.48 3.36 -6.71
CA LEU A 47 1.63 3.22 -7.61
C LEU A 47 2.63 4.36 -7.46
N ILE A 48 2.16 5.59 -7.32
CA ILE A 48 3.02 6.76 -7.10
C ILE A 48 3.78 6.62 -5.77
N ASN A 49 3.08 6.28 -4.68
CA ASN A 49 3.71 6.07 -3.39
C ASN A 49 4.77 4.95 -3.44
N GLU A 50 4.45 3.81 -4.05
CA GLU A 50 5.39 2.69 -4.20
C GLU A 50 6.65 3.13 -4.97
N ALA A 51 6.50 3.85 -6.07
CA ALA A 51 7.63 4.33 -6.85
C ALA A 51 8.50 5.32 -6.05
N ILE A 52 7.87 6.28 -5.35
CA ILE A 52 8.60 7.25 -4.53
C ILE A 52 9.35 6.54 -3.39
N LEU A 53 8.71 5.62 -2.68
CA LEU A 53 9.35 4.85 -1.61
C LEU A 53 10.54 4.02 -2.11
N GLU A 54 10.46 3.53 -3.36
CA GLU A 54 11.53 2.73 -3.94
C GLU A 54 12.78 3.55 -4.27
N THR A 55 12.68 4.88 -4.42
CA THR A 55 13.85 5.74 -4.67
C THR A 55 14.94 5.63 -3.60
N THR A 56 14.57 5.31 -2.37
CA THR A 56 15.48 5.21 -1.22
C THR A 56 15.58 3.82 -0.59
N HIS A 57 14.76 2.86 -1.04
CA HIS A 57 14.76 1.50 -0.53
C HIS A 57 16.03 0.73 -0.98
N HIS A 58 16.75 0.08 -0.06
CA HIS A 58 17.99 -0.63 -0.35
C HIS A 58 19.01 0.17 -1.18
N GLY A 59 19.18 1.44 -0.83
CA GLY A 59 20.04 2.39 -1.54
C GLY A 59 19.25 3.37 -2.42
N LYS A 60 19.87 4.49 -2.75
CA LYS A 60 19.22 5.51 -3.60
C LYS A 60 19.30 5.13 -5.08
N GLY A 61 18.25 5.44 -5.82
CA GLY A 61 18.22 5.23 -7.26
C GLY A 61 16.98 5.82 -7.92
N PRO A 62 17.01 6.00 -9.25
CA PRO A 62 15.92 6.58 -10.00
C PRO A 62 14.75 5.61 -10.12
N VAL A 63 13.55 6.16 -10.27
CA VAL A 63 12.34 5.44 -10.66
C VAL A 63 11.70 6.12 -11.86
N HIS A 64 10.90 5.37 -12.59
CA HIS A 64 10.15 5.89 -13.73
C HIS A 64 8.65 5.82 -13.44
N ILE A 65 7.98 6.96 -13.60
CA ILE A 65 6.52 7.05 -13.52
C ILE A 65 6.01 7.49 -14.88
N ASN A 66 5.38 6.58 -15.61
CA ASN A 66 4.73 6.88 -16.87
C ASN A 66 3.28 7.33 -16.62
N VAL A 67 2.90 8.46 -17.21
CA VAL A 67 1.59 9.08 -17.00
C VAL A 67 0.86 9.14 -18.34
N PRO A 68 -0.05 8.20 -18.63
CA PRO A 68 -0.89 8.28 -19.83
C PRO A 68 -1.93 9.39 -19.70
N ILE A 69 -2.17 10.11 -20.78
CA ILE A 69 -3.11 11.23 -20.85
C ILE A 69 -3.86 11.17 -22.17
N SER A 70 -5.19 11.07 -22.14
CA SER A 70 -6.01 10.85 -23.33
C SER A 70 -6.15 12.10 -24.19
N GLU A 71 -6.31 13.30 -23.64
CA GLU A 71 -6.40 14.51 -24.43
C GLU A 71 -5.97 15.78 -23.70
N PRO A 72 -5.69 16.83 -24.52
CA PRO A 72 -4.78 17.88 -24.11
C PRO A 72 -5.36 18.74 -23.02
N ILE A 73 -4.51 18.98 -22.18
CA ILE A 73 -4.48 19.62 -20.91
C ILE A 73 -4.56 21.14 -21.08
N TYR A 74 -5.53 21.64 -21.84
CA TYR A 74 -5.69 23.08 -21.97
C TYR A 74 -6.80 23.65 -21.08
N ARG A 75 -7.54 22.78 -20.36
CA ARG A 75 -8.60 23.19 -19.45
C ARG A 75 -8.38 22.53 -18.07
N PHE A 76 -7.81 23.30 -17.16
CA PHE A 76 -7.73 22.90 -15.77
C PHE A 76 -9.06 23.20 -15.09
N THR A 77 -9.71 22.17 -14.58
CA THR A 77 -10.98 22.28 -13.84
C THR A 77 -10.77 22.29 -12.33
N ALA A 78 -9.68 21.72 -11.86
CA ALA A 78 -9.34 21.70 -10.45
C ALA A 78 -8.75 23.04 -10.01
N LYS A 79 -9.33 23.63 -8.97
CA LYS A 79 -8.84 24.87 -8.34
C LYS A 79 -7.76 24.60 -7.31
N GLU A 80 -7.81 23.47 -6.67
CA GLU A 80 -6.91 23.03 -5.60
C GLU A 80 -6.48 21.60 -5.89
N LEU A 81 -5.29 21.24 -5.42
CA LEU A 81 -4.83 19.85 -5.49
C LEU A 81 -5.61 19.01 -4.48
N PRO A 82 -6.00 17.77 -4.82
CA PRO A 82 -6.70 16.91 -3.90
C PRO A 82 -5.78 16.50 -2.73
N GLU A 83 -6.38 16.22 -1.58
CA GLU A 83 -5.67 15.53 -0.52
C GLU A 83 -5.31 14.11 -0.97
N VAL A 84 -4.04 13.76 -0.83
CA VAL A 84 -3.55 12.45 -1.25
C VAL A 84 -3.17 11.60 -0.04
N ARG A 85 -3.40 10.31 -0.14
CA ARG A 85 -2.93 9.35 0.86
C ARG A 85 -1.43 9.16 0.73
N VAL A 86 -0.71 9.38 1.82
CA VAL A 86 0.73 9.13 1.92
C VAL A 86 0.97 7.77 2.58
N ILE A 87 1.70 6.89 1.88
CA ILE A 87 2.13 5.60 2.41
C ILE A 87 3.51 5.76 3.03
N THR A 88 3.66 5.35 4.26
CA THR A 88 4.95 5.37 4.99
C THR A 88 5.49 3.96 5.09
N ARG A 89 6.76 3.76 4.74
CA ARG A 89 7.48 2.50 4.93
C ARG A 89 8.32 2.59 6.21
N TYR A 90 8.06 1.68 7.13
CA TYR A 90 8.90 1.50 8.30
C TYR A 90 9.92 0.39 8.02
N GLN A 91 11.21 0.70 8.08
CA GLN A 91 12.30 -0.26 7.86
C GLN A 91 12.75 -0.81 9.21
N GLY A 92 12.52 -2.09 9.42
CA GLY A 92 12.68 -2.71 10.71
C GLY A 92 14.02 -3.37 10.96
N LEU A 93 15.02 -2.66 11.43
CA LEU A 93 16.16 -3.30 12.14
C LEU A 93 16.73 -2.45 13.28
N ASN A 94 16.39 -1.19 13.42
CA ASN A 94 16.82 -0.35 14.53
C ASN A 94 15.66 0.01 15.44
N VAL A 95 15.54 -0.69 16.56
CA VAL A 95 14.49 -0.48 17.60
C VAL A 95 14.52 0.94 18.20
N TYR A 96 15.57 1.70 17.91
CA TYR A 96 15.77 3.08 18.37
C TYR A 96 15.46 4.13 17.28
N ASP A 97 14.91 3.69 16.16
CA ASP A 97 14.65 4.59 15.05
C ASP A 97 13.45 5.50 15.34
N ARG A 98 13.58 6.76 14.96
CA ARG A 98 12.56 7.82 15.13
C ARG A 98 11.20 7.40 14.58
N ASP A 99 11.22 6.58 13.54
CA ASP A 99 10.04 6.08 12.84
C ASP A 99 9.14 5.21 13.72
N TYR A 100 9.73 4.38 14.60
CA TYR A 100 8.94 3.55 15.52
C TYR A 100 8.28 4.36 16.65
N LYS A 101 8.92 5.45 17.07
CA LYS A 101 8.32 6.32 18.08
C LYS A 101 7.06 6.96 17.54
N GLU A 102 7.10 7.49 16.34
CA GLU A 102 5.93 8.04 15.65
C GLU A 102 4.84 6.98 15.45
N LEU A 103 5.19 5.77 15.01
CA LEU A 103 4.25 4.66 14.88
C LEU A 103 3.56 4.32 16.20
N ILE A 104 4.33 4.25 17.29
CA ILE A 104 3.80 3.96 18.63
C ILE A 104 2.87 5.09 19.09
N GLU A 105 3.22 6.35 18.88
CA GLU A 105 2.39 7.50 19.21
C GLU A 105 1.07 7.46 18.44
N ARG A 106 1.10 7.17 17.14
CA ARG A 106 -0.10 7.00 16.32
C ARG A 106 -0.97 5.85 16.81
N LEU A 107 -0.39 4.68 17.11
CA LEU A 107 -1.12 3.54 17.65
C LEU A 107 -1.75 3.86 19.02
N ASN A 108 -1.07 4.63 19.86
CA ASN A 108 -1.56 5.01 21.18
C ASN A 108 -2.72 6.01 21.12
N HIS A 109 -2.88 6.71 20.02
CA HIS A 109 -4.02 7.60 19.82
C HIS A 109 -5.37 6.85 19.73
N TYR A 110 -5.35 5.57 19.36
CA TYR A 110 -6.55 4.77 19.18
C TYR A 110 -6.83 3.88 20.40
N ASN A 111 -8.07 3.91 20.90
CA ASN A 111 -8.53 3.05 22.00
C ASN A 111 -8.81 1.61 21.56
N LYS A 112 -9.21 1.42 20.30
CA LYS A 112 -9.48 0.10 19.71
C LYS A 112 -8.41 -0.21 18.70
N ARG A 113 -7.62 -1.25 18.98
CA ARG A 113 -6.50 -1.66 18.15
C ARG A 113 -6.65 -3.12 17.77
N MET A 114 -6.33 -3.43 16.53
CA MET A 114 -6.49 -4.76 15.98
C MET A 114 -5.20 -5.19 15.27
N VAL A 115 -4.84 -6.44 15.43
CA VAL A 115 -3.77 -7.09 14.68
C VAL A 115 -4.37 -8.22 13.86
N VAL A 116 -4.24 -8.14 12.56
CA VAL A 116 -4.61 -9.22 11.64
C VAL A 116 -3.35 -9.99 11.27
N VAL A 117 -3.35 -11.28 11.55
CA VAL A 117 -2.24 -12.18 11.22
C VAL A 117 -2.67 -13.04 10.03
N GLY A 118 -2.24 -12.63 8.84
CA GLY A 118 -2.47 -13.35 7.60
C GLY A 118 -1.54 -14.55 7.42
N GLN A 119 -1.44 -15.04 6.20
CA GLN A 119 -0.60 -16.18 5.86
C GLN A 119 0.87 -15.94 6.20
N MET A 120 1.47 -16.87 6.96
CA MET A 120 2.88 -16.84 7.35
C MET A 120 3.55 -18.19 7.11
N ASN A 121 4.86 -18.15 6.87
CA ASN A 121 5.65 -19.37 6.78
C ASN A 121 5.77 -20.03 8.18
N LEU A 122 5.69 -21.35 8.22
CA LEU A 122 5.82 -22.17 9.45
C LEU A 122 7.12 -21.93 10.23
N ILE A 123 8.18 -21.50 9.55
CA ILE A 123 9.48 -21.22 10.14
C ILE A 123 9.45 -20.00 11.06
N TYR A 124 8.59 -19.03 10.76
CA TYR A 124 8.48 -17.79 11.51
C TYR A 124 7.42 -17.95 12.62
N GLN A 125 7.86 -17.96 13.87
CA GLN A 125 6.97 -17.96 15.02
C GLN A 125 7.17 -16.68 15.82
N PHE A 126 6.07 -16.08 16.24
CA PHE A 126 6.14 -14.94 17.14
C PHE A 126 6.70 -15.35 18.51
N ASP A 127 7.64 -14.58 19.02
CA ASP A 127 8.12 -14.81 20.38
C ASP A 127 6.99 -14.51 21.39
N LYS A 128 6.61 -15.53 22.13
CA LYS A 128 5.53 -15.48 23.15
C LYS A 128 5.78 -14.41 24.21
N LYS A 129 7.06 -14.11 24.53
CA LYS A 129 7.42 -13.08 25.51
C LYS A 129 7.00 -11.68 25.05
N PHE A 130 7.09 -11.39 23.75
CA PHE A 130 6.63 -10.12 23.17
C PHE A 130 5.12 -10.06 22.98
N ILE A 131 4.53 -11.15 22.50
CA ILE A 131 3.10 -11.18 22.18
C ILE A 131 2.22 -11.13 23.43
N LYS A 132 2.61 -11.80 24.51
CA LYS A 132 1.80 -11.87 25.73
C LYS A 132 1.44 -10.50 26.34
N PRO A 133 2.35 -9.53 26.46
CA PRO A 133 2.00 -8.18 26.91
C PRO A 133 1.10 -7.44 25.91
N LEU A 134 1.36 -7.57 24.62
CA LEU A 134 0.58 -6.91 23.56
C LEU A 134 -0.84 -7.46 23.47
N SER A 135 -1.04 -8.74 23.80
CA SER A 135 -2.34 -9.40 23.68
C SER A 135 -3.44 -8.77 24.53
N LYS A 136 -3.09 -8.01 25.57
CA LYS A 136 -4.05 -7.29 26.42
C LYS A 136 -4.57 -5.99 25.79
N ASN A 137 -3.79 -5.43 24.86
CA ASN A 137 -4.04 -4.11 24.29
C ASN A 137 -4.53 -4.15 22.84
N PHE A 138 -4.58 -5.33 22.25
CA PHE A 138 -4.97 -5.53 20.86
C PHE A 138 -5.97 -6.67 20.72
N THR A 139 -6.94 -6.49 19.84
CA THR A 139 -7.77 -7.62 19.35
C THR A 139 -6.97 -8.34 18.28
N TRP A 140 -6.81 -9.65 18.43
CA TRP A 140 -6.06 -10.48 17.50
C TRP A 140 -7.00 -11.24 16.59
N LEU A 141 -6.85 -11.06 15.30
CA LEU A 141 -7.52 -11.83 14.25
C LEU A 141 -6.48 -12.71 13.56
N THR A 142 -6.74 -14.00 13.45
CA THR A 142 -5.79 -14.94 12.84
C THR A 142 -6.48 -15.75 11.75
N GLU A 143 -5.89 -15.75 10.58
CA GLU A 143 -6.29 -16.63 9.50
C GLU A 143 -5.81 -18.07 9.74
N HIS A 144 -6.47 -19.02 9.09
CA HIS A 144 -6.09 -20.43 9.16
C HIS A 144 -4.63 -20.67 8.74
N LEU A 145 -4.18 -19.96 7.71
CA LEU A 145 -2.82 -20.07 7.17
C LEU A 145 -1.79 -19.20 7.91
N SER A 146 -2.16 -18.56 9.01
CA SER A 146 -1.21 -17.76 9.80
C SER A 146 -0.12 -18.60 10.42
N ASN A 147 -0.41 -19.87 10.69
CA ASN A 147 0.53 -20.81 11.34
C ASN A 147 1.09 -20.30 12.69
N GLN A 148 0.38 -19.38 13.35
CA GLN A 148 0.82 -18.74 14.58
C GLN A 148 -0.01 -19.20 15.78
N THR A 149 0.67 -19.35 16.90
CA THR A 149 0.04 -19.57 18.20
C THR A 149 0.05 -18.27 18.98
N ILE A 150 -1.07 -17.58 19.01
CA ILE A 150 -1.23 -16.34 19.77
C ILE A 150 -1.66 -16.69 21.22
N PRO A 151 -0.97 -16.17 22.25
CA PRO A 151 -1.28 -16.46 23.66
C PRO A 151 -2.61 -15.86 24.15
N ALA A 152 -3.18 -14.92 23.42
CA ALA A 152 -4.54 -14.41 23.65
C ALA A 152 -5.56 -15.33 22.97
N LEU A 153 -6.84 -15.12 23.27
CA LEU A 153 -7.93 -15.76 22.52
C LEU A 153 -8.08 -15.08 21.17
N PRO A 154 -7.40 -15.52 20.10
CA PRO A 154 -7.55 -14.89 18.80
C PRO A 154 -8.92 -15.21 18.21
N ILE A 155 -9.52 -14.27 17.53
CA ILE A 155 -10.71 -14.49 16.73
C ILE A 155 -10.27 -15.20 15.44
N LYS A 156 -10.72 -16.44 15.28
CA LYS A 156 -10.50 -17.24 14.07
C LYS A 156 -11.72 -17.12 13.16
N ASN A 157 -11.51 -17.32 11.87
CA ASN A 157 -12.58 -17.19 10.85
C ASN A 157 -13.30 -15.83 10.92
N PHE A 158 -12.52 -14.79 11.11
CA PHE A 158 -13.04 -13.42 11.29
C PHE A 158 -13.73 -12.89 10.02
N ASP A 159 -13.35 -13.36 8.85
CA ASP A 159 -13.97 -13.10 7.56
C ASP A 159 -15.46 -13.49 7.57
N VAL A 160 -15.78 -14.68 8.07
CA VAL A 160 -17.16 -15.13 8.24
C VAL A 160 -17.91 -14.31 9.28
N ALA A 161 -17.23 -13.95 10.38
CA ALA A 161 -17.84 -13.14 11.42
C ALA A 161 -18.13 -11.71 10.94
N ILE A 162 -17.25 -11.10 10.14
CA ILE A 162 -17.42 -9.76 9.59
C ILE A 162 -18.52 -9.74 8.53
N SER A 163 -18.55 -10.71 7.62
CA SER A 163 -19.59 -10.77 6.59
C SER A 163 -21.00 -10.90 7.17
N GLY A 164 -21.16 -11.60 8.31
CA GLY A 164 -22.42 -11.67 9.03
C GLY A 164 -22.81 -10.39 9.80
N MET A 165 -21.88 -9.44 9.97
CA MET A 165 -22.15 -8.17 10.67
C MET A 165 -22.69 -7.08 9.74
N ASP A 166 -22.36 -7.12 8.45
CA ASP A 166 -22.79 -6.11 7.47
C ASP A 166 -24.27 -6.25 7.09
N GLU A 167 -24.85 -7.44 7.19
CA GLU A 167 -26.28 -7.67 6.93
C GLU A 167 -27.23 -7.12 8.01
N GLY A 168 -26.70 -6.70 9.14
CA GLY A 168 -27.47 -6.20 10.30
C GLY A 168 -27.46 -4.67 10.51
N ARG A 169 -26.83 -3.90 9.62
CA ARG A 169 -26.76 -2.44 9.70
C ARG A 169 -27.20 -1.78 8.39
N GLN A 170 -28.44 -2.01 8.02
CA GLN A 170 -29.19 -1.13 7.12
C GLN A 170 -30.20 -0.33 7.91
#